data_7c7ab3178c550a11cad3e6ed83684429
#
_entry.id   7c7ab3178c550a11cad3e6ed83684429
#
_cell.length_a   1.000
_cell.length_b   1.000
_cell.length_c   1.000
_cell.angle_alpha   90.00
_cell.angle_beta   90.00
_cell.angle_gamma   90.00
#
_symmetry.space_group_name_H-M   'P 1'
#
loop_
_entity.id
_entity.type
_entity.pdbx_description
1 polymer ?
#
loop_
_entity_poly.entity_id
_entity_poly.type
_entity_poly.pdbx_seq_one_letter_code
_entity_poly.pdbx_strand_id
1 'polypeptide(L)'
;MSTLPVSSASFSSSSLLPVNDKSSKKQDVARNTTTFDASIWGDQFLTYDEKEDFVVEKQLVEELKVEVRKELMIKDYEPTQYGKLIKVVDAIQRLGIAYHFEMEIEEALQHIYTTYGNNWINSKNLESSSLWFRLLRQQGFNVSSEIFKNHMDKQGKFKETLCNDVKGLLALYEAAYMRVEGEHILDEAIEFTKTHLAIVAKDLSCDSLSRTEIQQALKQPLRKRLARLEAVHYIPLYQQQPTHNEVLLKLAKLDFNILQSMHKKELSQIYKWWKDLDLQKNLPYVRDRLVEGYFWILAIYFEPEHSRTRIFLIKTCMWLVVLDDTFDNYGTYEELEIFTQAVQRWSISCLDTLPEYMKLIYKQQVNDHQEMEEALEKEGKAYQIYYAKEMAKKYVRSLLVEAKWLKEGYMPTLEEYMSNAVVTVGQALMIARSYVGRDEMVTEDTFKWVATDPPIVKASCLIFRLMDDITSHEEEQKRNHIPSCVECYIKETGASEEEACEFFSKQVEDAWKVINQESLRPTHVPFPLLMPPINFARICDVLYIDNDGYTHAGAHMINHIKSLLVHPMV
;
A
#
# COMPACT_ATOMS: atom_id res chain seq x y z
N MET A 1 9.19 -92.95 54.56
CA MET A 1 10.30 -93.77 54.03
C MET A 1 10.81 -93.05 52.80
N SER A 2 12.09 -92.87 52.78
CA SER A 2 12.99 -92.55 51.74
C SER A 2 13.12 -91.05 51.36
N THR A 3 14.14 -90.47 51.90
CA THR A 3 14.76 -89.21 51.65
C THR A 3 15.60 -89.24 50.34
N LEU A 4 15.58 -88.21 49.56
CA LEU A 4 16.57 -87.94 48.50
C LEU A 4 17.13 -86.52 48.60
N PRO A 5 18.37 -86.32 48.29
CA PRO A 5 19.12 -85.12 48.65
C PRO A 5 18.99 -83.99 47.62
N VAL A 6 19.17 -82.76 48.12
CA VAL A 6 19.15 -81.55 47.37
C VAL A 6 20.55 -81.37 46.76
N SER A 7 20.62 -81.17 45.43
CA SER A 7 21.85 -80.79 44.72
C SER A 7 21.82 -79.28 44.48
N SER A 8 22.81 -78.57 44.96
CA SER A 8 23.09 -77.16 44.71
C SER A 8 23.72 -76.94 43.33
N ALA A 9 22.98 -76.25 42.46
CA ALA A 9 23.51 -75.75 41.19
C ALA A 9 23.78 -74.25 41.25
N SER A 10 25.01 -73.88 41.07
CA SER A 10 25.51 -72.52 40.94
C SER A 10 25.04 -71.91 39.63
N PHE A 11 24.34 -70.79 39.72
CA PHE A 11 24.00 -69.98 38.55
C PHE A 11 25.19 -69.03 38.19
N SER A 12 25.74 -69.21 37.03
CA SER A 12 26.69 -68.29 36.38
C SER A 12 25.98 -67.03 35.88
N SER A 13 26.52 -65.87 36.15
CA SER A 13 26.11 -64.55 35.67
C SER A 13 26.20 -64.49 34.14
N SER A 14 25.05 -64.42 33.45
CA SER A 14 25.01 -64.05 32.03
C SER A 14 25.04 -62.53 31.88
N SER A 15 26.01 -62.06 31.10
CA SER A 15 26.17 -60.69 30.70
C SER A 15 24.94 -60.14 29.96
N LEU A 16 24.36 -59.06 30.48
CA LEU A 16 23.38 -58.24 29.78
C LEU A 16 24.07 -57.54 28.59
N LEU A 17 23.61 -57.82 27.37
CA LEU A 17 23.95 -57.08 26.17
C LEU A 17 23.38 -55.63 26.32
N PRO A 18 24.10 -54.59 25.82
CA PRO A 18 23.59 -53.22 25.85
C PRO A 18 22.39 -53.10 24.90
N VAL A 19 21.26 -52.63 25.45
CA VAL A 19 20.11 -52.15 24.67
C VAL A 19 20.62 -50.99 23.83
N ASN A 20 20.66 -51.14 22.53
CA ASN A 20 20.90 -50.07 21.58
C ASN A 20 19.75 -49.08 21.66
N ASP A 21 19.95 -48.01 22.41
CA ASP A 21 19.10 -46.82 22.38
C ASP A 21 19.26 -46.19 20.99
N LYS A 22 18.35 -46.54 20.09
CA LYS A 22 18.17 -45.81 18.83
C LYS A 22 17.55 -44.50 19.18
N SER A 23 18.32 -43.56 19.74
CA SER A 23 18.03 -42.17 19.60
C SER A 23 17.95 -41.86 18.09
N SER A 24 16.73 -41.67 17.61
CA SER A 24 16.50 -41.16 16.27
C SER A 24 17.26 -39.81 16.17
N LYS A 25 18.44 -39.84 15.54
CA LYS A 25 19.05 -38.62 15.04
C LYS A 25 17.95 -37.95 14.18
N LYS A 26 17.35 -36.87 14.66
CA LYS A 26 16.65 -35.94 13.78
C LYS A 26 17.65 -35.66 12.66
N GLN A 27 17.33 -36.08 11.44
CA GLN A 27 18.07 -35.63 10.27
C GLN A 27 17.95 -34.11 10.29
N ASP A 28 19.07 -33.41 10.37
CA ASP A 28 19.08 -31.96 10.16
C ASP A 28 18.55 -31.72 8.75
N VAL A 29 17.32 -31.23 8.67
CA VAL A 29 16.68 -30.87 7.42
C VAL A 29 17.41 -29.65 6.90
N ALA A 30 18.00 -29.75 5.70
CA ALA A 30 18.60 -28.59 5.05
C ALA A 30 17.49 -27.55 4.80
N ARG A 31 17.61 -26.39 5.44
CA ARG A 31 16.69 -25.28 5.30
C ARG A 31 17.35 -24.17 4.49
N ASN A 32 16.60 -23.53 3.63
CA ASN A 32 16.99 -22.22 3.09
C ASN A 32 16.96 -21.23 4.27
N THR A 33 18.07 -20.60 4.56
CA THR A 33 18.12 -19.58 5.61
C THR A 33 18.65 -18.28 5.00
N THR A 34 17.77 -17.33 4.82
CA THR A 34 18.16 -15.95 4.49
C THR A 34 18.28 -15.18 5.81
N THR A 35 19.33 -14.41 5.97
CA THR A 35 19.49 -13.49 7.10
C THR A 35 19.11 -12.09 6.65
N PHE A 36 18.16 -11.50 7.33
CA PHE A 36 17.78 -10.10 7.10
C PHE A 36 18.50 -9.18 8.08
N ASP A 37 18.75 -7.95 7.65
CA ASP A 37 19.26 -6.91 8.54
C ASP A 37 18.28 -6.63 9.67
N ALA A 38 18.82 -6.41 10.89
CA ALA A 38 18.01 -6.03 12.03
C ALA A 38 17.29 -4.71 11.77
N SER A 39 16.12 -4.52 12.43
CA SER A 39 15.42 -3.25 12.39
C SER A 39 16.31 -2.09 12.81
N ILE A 40 16.39 -1.04 11.98
CA ILE A 40 17.20 0.16 12.24
C ILE A 40 16.60 1.05 13.34
N TRP A 41 15.36 0.79 13.73
CA TRP A 41 14.61 1.63 14.65
C TRP A 41 14.87 1.30 16.13
N GLY A 42 15.45 0.13 16.41
CA GLY A 42 15.69 -0.34 17.80
C GLY A 42 14.41 -0.23 18.63
N ASP A 43 14.48 0.44 19.78
CA ASP A 43 13.33 0.67 20.67
C ASP A 43 12.75 2.09 20.58
N GLN A 44 13.05 2.83 19.50
CA GLN A 44 12.66 4.24 19.33
C GLN A 44 11.14 4.46 19.47
N PHE A 45 10.32 3.52 19.02
CA PHE A 45 8.86 3.62 19.05
C PHE A 45 8.20 2.79 20.15
N LEU A 46 8.98 2.17 21.05
CA LEU A 46 8.43 1.34 22.13
C LEU A 46 7.70 2.18 23.19
N THR A 47 8.18 3.39 23.45
CA THR A 47 7.58 4.30 24.42
C THR A 47 7.03 5.54 23.71
N TYR A 48 5.86 5.95 24.16
CA TYR A 48 5.23 7.20 23.76
C TYR A 48 5.08 8.10 24.97
N ASP A 49 5.53 9.36 24.90
CA ASP A 49 5.38 10.33 25.98
C ASP A 49 4.01 11.04 25.84
N GLU A 50 3.08 10.74 26.74
CA GLU A 50 1.70 11.29 26.74
C GLU A 50 1.61 12.79 27.10
N LYS A 51 2.73 13.48 27.31
CA LYS A 51 2.75 14.87 27.81
C LYS A 51 2.17 15.90 26.84
N GLU A 52 1.93 15.53 25.58
CA GLU A 52 1.36 16.42 24.56
C GLU A 52 -0.15 16.17 24.39
N ASP A 53 -0.97 16.78 25.23
CA ASP A 53 -2.42 16.58 25.18
C ASP A 53 -3.13 17.40 24.08
N PHE A 54 -2.43 18.19 23.29
CA PHE A 54 -2.95 18.98 22.14
C PHE A 54 -4.39 19.54 22.33
N VAL A 55 -4.84 19.81 23.58
CA VAL A 55 -6.23 20.22 23.84
C VAL A 55 -6.53 21.58 23.22
N VAL A 56 -5.59 22.52 23.37
CA VAL A 56 -5.73 23.88 22.82
C VAL A 56 -5.63 23.84 21.30
N GLU A 57 -4.72 23.06 20.75
CA GLU A 57 -4.52 22.90 19.32
C GLU A 57 -5.74 22.24 18.66
N LYS A 58 -6.31 21.21 19.27
CA LYS A 58 -7.55 20.55 18.78
C LYS A 58 -8.73 21.53 18.75
N GLN A 59 -8.88 22.36 19.78
CA GLN A 59 -9.92 23.39 19.79
C GLN A 59 -9.70 24.41 18.65
N LEU A 60 -8.45 24.86 18.48
CA LEU A 60 -8.09 25.78 17.41
C LEU A 60 -8.32 25.18 16.02
N VAL A 61 -8.03 23.90 15.83
CA VAL A 61 -8.35 23.17 14.58
C VAL A 61 -9.84 23.25 14.28
N GLU A 62 -10.73 23.03 15.26
CA GLU A 62 -12.18 23.12 15.03
C GLU A 62 -12.61 24.55 14.67
N GLU A 63 -12.02 25.58 15.26
CA GLU A 63 -12.29 26.98 14.91
C GLU A 63 -11.85 27.28 13.47
N LEU A 64 -10.64 26.87 13.07
CA LEU A 64 -10.12 27.06 11.72
C LEU A 64 -10.92 26.30 10.66
N LYS A 65 -11.42 25.10 10.98
CA LYS A 65 -12.30 24.33 10.10
C LYS A 65 -13.59 25.08 9.76
N VAL A 66 -14.16 25.80 10.73
CA VAL A 66 -15.36 26.63 10.48
C VAL A 66 -15.05 27.76 9.51
N GLU A 67 -13.86 28.35 9.58
CA GLU A 67 -13.44 29.41 8.67
C GLU A 67 -13.22 28.89 7.25
N VAL A 68 -12.51 27.77 7.10
CA VAL A 68 -12.26 27.11 5.80
C VAL A 68 -13.57 26.66 5.14
N ARG A 69 -14.56 26.14 5.91
CA ARG A 69 -15.87 25.77 5.37
C ARG A 69 -16.56 26.94 4.68
N LYS A 70 -16.44 28.17 5.20
CA LYS A 70 -17.00 29.36 4.55
C LYS A 70 -16.38 29.61 3.18
N GLU A 71 -15.07 29.34 3.03
CA GLU A 71 -14.40 29.49 1.74
C GLU A 71 -14.81 28.44 0.69
N LEU A 72 -15.34 27.31 1.12
CA LEU A 72 -15.84 26.24 0.23
C LEU A 72 -17.33 26.39 -0.13
N MET A 73 -18.07 27.32 0.49
CA MET A 73 -19.49 27.49 0.24
C MET A 73 -19.76 28.07 -1.15
N ILE A 74 -20.32 27.26 -2.05
CA ILE A 74 -20.60 27.62 -3.46
C ILE A 74 -21.46 28.87 -3.60
N LYS A 75 -22.45 29.08 -2.71
CA LYS A 75 -23.36 30.24 -2.71
C LYS A 75 -22.62 31.58 -2.65
N ASP A 76 -21.38 31.59 -2.20
CA ASP A 76 -20.56 32.78 -2.03
C ASP A 76 -19.70 33.07 -3.28
N TYR A 77 -19.80 32.22 -4.34
CA TYR A 77 -19.04 32.34 -5.57
C TYR A 77 -19.91 32.66 -6.78
N GLU A 78 -19.58 33.74 -7.48
CA GLU A 78 -20.08 33.97 -8.81
C GLU A 78 -19.42 32.99 -9.82
N PRO A 79 -20.10 32.63 -10.93
CA PRO A 79 -19.55 31.68 -11.91
C PRO A 79 -18.12 32.00 -12.38
N THR A 80 -17.79 33.29 -12.52
CA THR A 80 -16.45 33.77 -12.91
C THR A 80 -15.36 33.49 -11.86
N GLN A 81 -15.75 33.20 -10.64
CA GLN A 81 -14.85 32.97 -9.50
C GLN A 81 -14.60 31.48 -9.22
N TYR A 82 -15.25 30.56 -9.93
CA TYR A 82 -15.04 29.11 -9.71
C TYR A 82 -13.59 28.66 -9.98
N GLY A 83 -12.85 29.40 -10.81
CA GLY A 83 -11.41 29.20 -10.95
C GLY A 83 -10.62 29.41 -9.64
N LYS A 84 -11.11 30.32 -8.75
CA LYS A 84 -10.55 30.49 -7.41
C LYS A 84 -10.93 29.34 -6.49
N LEU A 85 -12.20 28.91 -6.53
CA LEU A 85 -12.70 27.79 -5.72
C LEU A 85 -11.93 26.50 -6.00
N ILE A 86 -11.68 26.15 -7.27
CA ILE A 86 -10.90 24.94 -7.59
C ILE A 86 -9.44 25.02 -7.10
N LYS A 87 -8.84 26.22 -7.03
CA LYS A 87 -7.50 26.42 -6.44
C LYS A 87 -7.51 26.22 -4.92
N VAL A 88 -8.58 26.61 -4.24
CA VAL A 88 -8.76 26.35 -2.79
C VAL A 88 -8.93 24.84 -2.55
N VAL A 89 -9.75 24.16 -3.34
CA VAL A 89 -9.90 22.69 -3.26
C VAL A 89 -8.58 21.98 -3.48
N ASP A 90 -7.80 22.38 -4.50
CA ASP A 90 -6.48 21.83 -4.77
C ASP A 90 -5.53 22.01 -3.57
N ALA A 91 -5.47 23.22 -3.03
CA ALA A 91 -4.63 23.51 -1.87
C ALA A 91 -5.02 22.65 -0.65
N ILE A 92 -6.32 22.52 -0.36
CA ILE A 92 -6.83 21.69 0.75
C ILE A 92 -6.42 20.21 0.58
N GLN A 93 -6.53 19.67 -0.64
CA GLN A 93 -6.13 18.30 -0.94
C GLN A 93 -4.61 18.11 -0.78
N ARG A 94 -3.81 19.00 -1.33
CA ARG A 94 -2.35 18.92 -1.27
C ARG A 94 -1.78 19.19 0.12
N LEU A 95 -2.45 19.99 0.93
CA LEU A 95 -2.10 20.24 2.34
C LEU A 95 -2.46 19.05 3.25
N GLY A 96 -3.15 18.02 2.75
CA GLY A 96 -3.49 16.80 3.49
C GLY A 96 -4.62 16.94 4.50
N ILE A 97 -5.45 17.98 4.36
CA ILE A 97 -6.58 18.30 5.26
C ILE A 97 -7.96 18.10 4.61
N ALA A 98 -8.01 17.49 3.43
CA ALA A 98 -9.25 17.30 2.67
C ALA A 98 -10.29 16.43 3.39
N TYR A 99 -9.86 15.49 4.22
CA TYR A 99 -10.75 14.60 4.97
C TYR A 99 -11.66 15.34 5.97
N HIS A 100 -11.33 16.57 6.35
CA HIS A 100 -12.21 17.45 7.15
C HIS A 100 -13.34 18.11 6.34
N PHE A 101 -13.26 18.07 5.00
CA PHE A 101 -14.09 18.85 4.07
C PHE A 101 -14.63 18.01 2.91
N GLU A 102 -14.75 16.70 3.08
CA GLU A 102 -15.17 15.78 2.00
C GLU A 102 -16.52 16.16 1.41
N MET A 103 -17.50 16.49 2.26
CA MET A 103 -18.84 16.88 1.83
C MET A 103 -18.83 18.20 1.06
N GLU A 104 -18.14 19.20 1.58
CA GLU A 104 -18.03 20.52 0.96
C GLU A 104 -17.30 20.47 -0.38
N ILE A 105 -16.23 19.66 -0.47
CA ILE A 105 -15.49 19.43 -1.72
C ILE A 105 -16.36 18.69 -2.74
N GLU A 106 -17.08 17.65 -2.32
CA GLU A 106 -18.00 16.90 -3.18
C GLU A 106 -19.10 17.83 -3.72
N GLU A 107 -19.74 18.62 -2.87
CA GLU A 107 -20.79 19.58 -3.27
C GLU A 107 -20.24 20.63 -4.25
N ALA A 108 -19.05 21.17 -3.98
CA ALA A 108 -18.40 22.14 -4.85
C ALA A 108 -18.10 21.58 -6.24
N LEU A 109 -17.47 20.41 -6.31
CA LEU A 109 -17.10 19.79 -7.58
C LEU A 109 -18.32 19.26 -8.34
N GLN A 110 -19.32 18.69 -7.65
CA GLN A 110 -20.59 18.28 -8.25
C GLN A 110 -21.32 19.47 -8.87
N HIS A 111 -21.36 20.61 -8.18
CA HIS A 111 -21.98 21.82 -8.71
C HIS A 111 -21.26 22.34 -9.95
N ILE A 112 -19.93 22.40 -9.94
CA ILE A 112 -19.11 22.79 -11.09
C ILE A 112 -19.34 21.84 -12.25
N TYR A 113 -19.39 20.52 -12.00
CA TYR A 113 -19.66 19.51 -13.01
C TYR A 113 -21.05 19.66 -13.63
N THR A 114 -22.10 19.84 -12.84
CA THR A 114 -23.48 19.99 -13.32
C THR A 114 -23.70 21.29 -14.07
N THR A 115 -23.01 22.36 -13.68
CA THR A 115 -23.14 23.68 -14.31
C THR A 115 -22.42 23.76 -15.65
N TYR A 116 -21.22 23.22 -15.74
CA TYR A 116 -20.37 23.36 -16.95
C TYR A 116 -20.23 22.08 -17.76
N GLY A 117 -20.39 20.90 -17.14
CA GLY A 117 -20.13 19.64 -17.81
C GLY A 117 -18.76 19.66 -18.49
N ASN A 118 -18.73 19.44 -19.81
CA ASN A 118 -17.50 19.51 -20.61
C ASN A 118 -17.19 20.92 -21.16
N ASN A 119 -17.92 21.97 -20.74
CA ASN A 119 -17.80 23.34 -21.24
C ASN A 119 -17.22 24.28 -20.19
N TRP A 120 -16.02 23.98 -19.68
CA TRP A 120 -15.37 24.82 -18.68
C TRP A 120 -15.17 26.25 -19.15
N ILE A 121 -15.59 27.21 -18.30
CA ILE A 121 -15.58 28.65 -18.63
C ILE A 121 -14.19 29.19 -18.97
N ASN A 122 -13.14 28.67 -18.32
CA ASN A 122 -11.76 29.07 -18.52
C ASN A 122 -10.97 28.13 -19.43
N SER A 123 -11.63 27.41 -20.35
CA SER A 123 -11.02 26.39 -21.23
C SER A 123 -9.88 26.88 -22.13
N LYS A 124 -9.72 28.19 -22.28
CA LYS A 124 -8.59 28.81 -23.02
C LYS A 124 -7.33 28.99 -22.17
N ASN A 125 -7.44 28.93 -20.85
CA ASN A 125 -6.30 28.97 -19.93
C ASN A 125 -5.87 27.55 -19.60
N LEU A 126 -4.64 27.17 -19.94
CA LEU A 126 -4.13 25.80 -19.81
C LEU A 126 -4.09 25.36 -18.35
N GLU A 127 -3.57 26.18 -17.43
CA GLU A 127 -3.53 25.89 -15.99
C GLU A 127 -4.94 25.62 -15.44
N SER A 128 -5.90 26.51 -15.77
CA SER A 128 -7.27 26.40 -15.26
C SER A 128 -8.01 25.18 -15.80
N SER A 129 -7.88 24.88 -17.11
CA SER A 129 -8.53 23.70 -17.72
C SER A 129 -7.93 22.40 -17.21
N SER A 130 -6.63 22.36 -17.02
CA SER A 130 -5.94 21.18 -16.49
C SER A 130 -6.29 20.91 -15.03
N LEU A 131 -6.31 21.95 -14.20
CA LEU A 131 -6.70 21.83 -12.79
C LEU A 131 -8.17 21.39 -12.64
N TRP A 132 -9.08 21.99 -13.41
CA TRP A 132 -10.48 21.61 -13.47
C TRP A 132 -10.65 20.14 -13.87
N PHE A 133 -9.98 19.70 -14.94
CA PHE A 133 -10.03 18.32 -15.42
C PHE A 133 -9.53 17.33 -14.35
N ARG A 134 -8.37 17.62 -13.76
CA ARG A 134 -7.75 16.76 -12.75
C ARG A 134 -8.64 16.59 -11.52
N LEU A 135 -9.13 17.69 -10.94
CA LEU A 135 -9.95 17.64 -9.73
C LEU A 135 -11.27 16.89 -9.93
N LEU A 136 -11.93 17.11 -11.06
CA LEU A 136 -13.17 16.40 -11.38
C LEU A 136 -12.91 14.90 -11.60
N ARG A 137 -11.87 14.54 -12.36
CA ARG A 137 -11.50 13.14 -12.56
C ARG A 137 -11.09 12.47 -11.25
N GLN A 138 -10.36 13.15 -10.38
CA GLN A 138 -10.01 12.64 -9.05
C GLN A 138 -11.23 12.33 -8.18
N GLN A 139 -12.31 13.11 -8.32
CA GLN A 139 -13.57 12.90 -7.60
C GLN A 139 -14.51 11.92 -8.33
N GLY A 140 -14.04 11.32 -9.42
CA GLY A 140 -14.78 10.34 -10.19
C GLY A 140 -15.74 10.90 -11.23
N PHE A 141 -15.74 12.21 -11.49
CA PHE A 141 -16.58 12.78 -12.54
C PHE A 141 -16.00 12.49 -13.92
N ASN A 142 -16.85 11.95 -14.81
CA ASN A 142 -16.44 11.62 -16.17
C ASN A 142 -16.46 12.86 -17.06
N VAL A 143 -15.37 13.62 -17.07
CA VAL A 143 -15.16 14.75 -17.97
C VAL A 143 -14.27 14.35 -19.15
N SER A 144 -14.54 14.91 -20.34
CA SER A 144 -13.84 14.54 -21.57
C SER A 144 -12.48 15.25 -21.68
N SER A 145 -11.45 14.48 -22.10
CA SER A 145 -10.14 15.02 -22.48
C SER A 145 -10.14 15.93 -23.73
N GLU A 146 -11.26 15.95 -24.47
CA GLU A 146 -11.46 16.81 -25.64
C GLU A 146 -11.28 18.32 -25.35
N ILE A 147 -11.42 18.74 -24.07
CA ILE A 147 -11.16 20.14 -23.65
C ILE A 147 -9.75 20.60 -24.05
N PHE A 148 -8.77 19.68 -24.08
CA PHE A 148 -7.40 19.98 -24.43
C PHE A 148 -7.16 20.25 -25.91
N LYS A 149 -8.13 19.93 -26.81
CA LYS A 149 -8.06 20.30 -28.23
C LYS A 149 -7.95 21.81 -28.43
N ASN A 150 -8.43 22.63 -27.49
CA ASN A 150 -8.27 24.08 -27.52
C ASN A 150 -6.78 24.52 -27.50
N HIS A 151 -5.91 23.65 -26.99
CA HIS A 151 -4.48 23.90 -26.83
C HIS A 151 -3.63 23.20 -27.90
N MET A 152 -4.27 22.50 -28.85
CA MET A 152 -3.60 21.78 -29.93
C MET A 152 -3.65 22.58 -31.24
N ASP A 153 -2.72 22.27 -32.13
CA ASP A 153 -2.69 22.78 -33.49
C ASP A 153 -3.58 21.94 -34.44
N LYS A 154 -3.56 22.30 -35.72
CA LYS A 154 -4.35 21.59 -36.76
C LYS A 154 -3.82 20.18 -37.05
N GLN A 155 -2.62 19.85 -36.64
CA GLN A 155 -1.98 18.56 -36.80
C GLN A 155 -2.26 17.63 -35.62
N GLY A 156 -2.97 18.09 -34.58
CA GLY A 156 -3.27 17.34 -33.36
C GLY A 156 -2.10 17.25 -32.39
N LYS A 157 -1.16 18.21 -32.46
CA LYS A 157 -0.04 18.36 -31.51
C LYS A 157 -0.28 19.55 -30.59
N PHE A 158 0.25 19.50 -29.36
CA PHE A 158 0.23 20.65 -28.49
C PHE A 158 1.04 21.81 -29.09
N LYS A 159 0.51 23.02 -28.96
CA LYS A 159 1.14 24.23 -29.53
C LYS A 159 2.46 24.54 -28.84
N GLU A 160 3.52 24.72 -29.61
CA GLU A 160 4.84 25.13 -29.10
C GLU A 160 4.81 26.40 -28.24
N THR A 161 3.85 27.31 -28.47
CA THR A 161 3.69 28.54 -27.68
C THR A 161 3.40 28.25 -26.19
N LEU A 162 2.95 27.06 -25.85
CA LEU A 162 2.68 26.61 -24.46
C LEU A 162 3.96 26.39 -23.66
N CYS A 163 5.10 26.19 -24.31
CA CYS A 163 6.40 25.98 -23.64
C CYS A 163 6.79 27.13 -22.70
N ASN A 164 6.23 28.33 -22.91
CA ASN A 164 6.45 29.48 -22.05
C ASN A 164 5.50 29.56 -20.84
N ASP A 165 4.45 28.72 -20.81
CA ASP A 165 3.50 28.65 -19.69
C ASP A 165 3.87 27.49 -18.75
N VAL A 166 4.89 27.68 -17.95
CA VAL A 166 5.43 26.65 -17.04
C VAL A 166 4.35 26.13 -16.09
N LYS A 167 3.48 26.99 -15.56
CA LYS A 167 2.37 26.56 -14.66
C LYS A 167 1.32 25.77 -15.42
N GLY A 168 0.99 26.18 -16.63
CA GLY A 168 0.09 25.45 -17.51
C GLY A 168 0.64 24.07 -17.90
N LEU A 169 1.95 24.01 -18.23
CA LEU A 169 2.62 22.74 -18.54
C LEU A 169 2.59 21.75 -17.34
N LEU A 170 2.93 22.25 -16.14
CA LEU A 170 2.90 21.43 -14.94
C LEU A 170 1.47 20.94 -14.63
N ALA A 171 0.49 21.83 -14.72
CA ALA A 171 -0.90 21.47 -14.50
C ALA A 171 -1.40 20.43 -15.54
N LEU A 172 -1.01 20.58 -16.82
CA LEU A 172 -1.34 19.62 -17.87
C LEU A 172 -0.67 18.26 -17.64
N TYR A 173 0.59 18.25 -17.23
CA TYR A 173 1.31 17.03 -16.84
C TYR A 173 0.55 16.26 -15.76
N GLU A 174 0.21 16.94 -14.68
CA GLU A 174 -0.54 16.32 -13.55
C GLU A 174 -1.96 15.85 -13.96
N ALA A 175 -2.62 16.61 -14.82
CA ALA A 175 -3.94 16.24 -15.36
C ALA A 175 -3.86 15.01 -16.28
N ALA A 176 -2.81 14.88 -17.07
CA ALA A 176 -2.65 13.80 -18.03
C ALA A 176 -2.50 12.40 -17.36
N TYR A 177 -2.03 12.34 -16.11
CA TYR A 177 -2.01 11.08 -15.33
C TYR A 177 -3.39 10.60 -14.88
N MET A 178 -4.45 11.38 -15.10
CA MET A 178 -5.83 10.92 -14.94
C MET A 178 -6.41 10.23 -16.19
N ARG A 179 -5.57 9.92 -17.20
CA ARG A 179 -5.96 9.29 -18.44
C ARG A 179 -6.55 7.91 -18.22
N VAL A 180 -7.46 7.53 -19.09
CA VAL A 180 -8.01 6.19 -19.27
C VAL A 180 -7.60 5.63 -20.63
N GLU A 181 -7.88 4.34 -20.88
CA GLU A 181 -7.54 3.72 -22.15
C GLU A 181 -8.22 4.45 -23.34
N GLY A 182 -7.48 4.65 -24.42
CA GLY A 182 -7.95 5.31 -25.64
C GLY A 182 -7.89 6.85 -25.62
N GLU A 183 -7.47 7.48 -24.52
CA GLU A 183 -7.31 8.95 -24.47
C GLU A 183 -5.95 9.42 -24.99
N HIS A 184 -5.70 9.25 -26.28
CA HIS A 184 -4.43 9.59 -26.94
C HIS A 184 -4.01 11.05 -26.78
N ILE A 185 -4.98 11.96 -26.56
CA ILE A 185 -4.69 13.39 -26.26
C ILE A 185 -3.87 13.50 -24.98
N LEU A 186 -4.17 12.69 -23.97
CA LEU A 186 -3.47 12.70 -22.70
C LEU A 186 -2.14 11.94 -22.76
N ASP A 187 -2.01 10.93 -23.60
CA ASP A 187 -0.73 10.29 -23.88
C ASP A 187 0.23 11.30 -24.54
N GLU A 188 -0.23 12.04 -25.56
CA GLU A 188 0.53 13.13 -26.19
C GLU A 188 0.86 14.25 -25.18
N ALA A 189 -0.06 14.57 -24.26
CA ALA A 189 0.17 15.58 -23.21
C ALA A 189 1.33 15.18 -22.29
N ILE A 190 1.43 13.91 -21.91
CA ILE A 190 2.54 13.41 -21.06
C ILE A 190 3.87 13.59 -21.78
N GLU A 191 3.98 13.13 -23.02
CA GLU A 191 5.22 13.20 -23.79
C GLU A 191 5.66 14.65 -24.01
N PHE A 192 4.70 15.51 -24.43
CA PHE A 192 4.95 16.93 -24.63
C PHE A 192 5.41 17.62 -23.34
N THR A 193 4.64 17.48 -22.26
CA THR A 193 4.94 18.18 -21.01
C THR A 193 6.19 17.65 -20.32
N LYS A 194 6.42 16.33 -20.32
CA LYS A 194 7.61 15.69 -19.75
C LYS A 194 8.89 16.24 -20.41
N THR A 195 8.88 16.34 -21.73
CA THR A 195 10.02 16.87 -22.49
C THR A 195 10.34 18.31 -22.10
N HIS A 196 9.34 19.19 -22.09
CA HIS A 196 9.55 20.61 -21.82
C HIS A 196 9.82 20.90 -20.34
N LEU A 197 9.13 20.22 -19.41
CA LEU A 197 9.38 20.35 -17.96
C LEU A 197 10.78 19.85 -17.58
N ALA A 198 11.30 18.82 -18.23
CA ALA A 198 12.67 18.35 -18.00
C ALA A 198 13.73 19.40 -18.40
N ILE A 199 13.45 20.22 -19.41
CA ILE A 199 14.30 21.35 -19.79
C ILE A 199 14.22 22.45 -18.73
N VAL A 200 13.00 22.84 -18.33
CA VAL A 200 12.77 23.88 -17.31
C VAL A 200 13.38 23.48 -15.95
N ALA A 201 13.29 22.20 -15.56
CA ALA A 201 13.88 21.70 -14.32
C ALA A 201 15.41 21.87 -14.22
N LYS A 202 16.10 21.94 -15.38
CA LYS A 202 17.55 22.16 -15.48
C LYS A 202 17.91 23.62 -15.61
N ASP A 203 16.96 24.50 -15.95
CA ASP A 203 17.20 25.92 -16.13
C ASP A 203 17.33 26.63 -14.78
N LEU A 204 18.53 27.15 -14.52
CA LEU A 204 18.82 27.87 -13.27
C LEU A 204 18.14 29.25 -13.21
N SER A 205 17.63 29.77 -14.31
CA SER A 205 16.86 31.02 -14.35
C SER A 205 15.42 30.87 -13.88
N CYS A 206 14.88 29.63 -13.85
CA CYS A 206 13.59 29.32 -13.28
C CYS A 206 13.60 29.55 -11.76
N ASP A 207 12.53 30.15 -11.23
CA ASP A 207 12.42 30.33 -9.78
C ASP A 207 12.50 29.02 -9.01
N SER A 208 13.04 29.06 -7.80
CA SER A 208 13.36 27.85 -7.03
C SER A 208 12.11 27.05 -6.64
N LEU A 209 10.97 27.72 -6.40
CA LEU A 209 9.71 27.06 -6.03
C LEU A 209 9.17 26.26 -7.21
N SER A 210 9.00 26.88 -8.36
CA SER A 210 8.54 26.19 -9.58
C SER A 210 9.46 25.04 -9.96
N ARG A 211 10.78 25.21 -9.84
CA ARG A 211 11.74 24.14 -10.12
C ARG A 211 11.56 22.95 -9.18
N THR A 212 11.39 23.19 -7.90
CA THR A 212 11.18 22.13 -6.91
C THR A 212 9.87 21.37 -7.18
N GLU A 213 8.77 22.08 -7.50
CA GLU A 213 7.50 21.46 -7.87
C GLU A 213 7.64 20.60 -9.14
N ILE A 214 8.33 21.10 -10.18
CA ILE A 214 8.56 20.36 -11.43
C ILE A 214 9.38 19.10 -11.18
N GLN A 215 10.49 19.20 -10.44
CA GLN A 215 11.35 18.06 -10.14
C GLN A 215 10.57 16.97 -9.38
N GLN A 216 9.75 17.38 -8.43
CA GLN A 216 8.89 16.45 -7.69
C GLN A 216 7.81 15.82 -8.59
N ALA A 217 7.19 16.60 -9.48
CA ALA A 217 6.19 16.09 -10.42
C ALA A 217 6.79 15.08 -11.40
N LEU A 218 7.97 15.38 -11.96
CA LEU A 218 8.67 14.48 -12.88
C LEU A 218 9.13 13.18 -12.18
N LYS A 219 9.46 13.24 -10.89
CA LYS A 219 9.79 12.06 -10.11
C LYS A 219 8.54 11.21 -9.84
N GLN A 220 7.45 11.84 -9.41
CA GLN A 220 6.20 11.17 -9.10
C GLN A 220 5.02 12.13 -9.28
N PRO A 221 4.11 11.88 -10.24
CA PRO A 221 2.93 12.73 -10.46
C PRO A 221 1.94 12.64 -9.29
N LEU A 222 1.14 13.70 -9.06
CA LEU A 222 0.18 13.80 -7.95
C LEU A 222 -0.78 12.61 -7.86
N ARG A 223 -1.23 12.06 -9.01
CA ARG A 223 -2.11 10.89 -9.03
C ARG A 223 -1.52 9.70 -8.29
N LYS A 224 -0.21 9.54 -8.34
CA LYS A 224 0.52 8.42 -7.75
C LYS A 224 1.08 8.74 -6.35
N ARG A 225 0.96 9.99 -5.86
CA ARG A 225 1.49 10.39 -4.54
C ARG A 225 0.57 10.00 -3.41
N LEU A 226 1.18 9.68 -2.28
CA LEU A 226 0.50 9.50 -1.00
C LEU A 226 0.16 10.85 -0.38
N ALA A 227 -1.09 11.02 0.07
CA ALA A 227 -1.58 12.31 0.59
C ALA A 227 -0.71 12.90 1.71
N ARG A 228 -0.24 12.06 2.66
CA ARG A 228 0.60 12.55 3.76
C ARG A 228 2.01 12.93 3.34
N LEU A 229 2.60 12.23 2.37
CA LEU A 229 3.90 12.62 1.81
C LEU A 229 3.81 13.86 0.94
N GLU A 230 2.70 14.02 0.18
CA GLU A 230 2.43 15.28 -0.53
C GLU A 230 2.30 16.44 0.47
N ALA A 231 1.61 16.27 1.59
CA ALA A 231 1.49 17.31 2.61
C ALA A 231 2.85 17.73 3.19
N VAL A 232 3.72 16.75 3.51
CA VAL A 232 5.09 17.01 3.97
C VAL A 232 5.87 17.88 2.97
N HIS A 233 5.72 17.58 1.68
CA HIS A 233 6.39 18.31 0.61
C HIS A 233 5.73 19.67 0.33
N TYR A 234 4.41 19.73 0.30
CA TYR A 234 3.67 20.91 -0.15
C TYR A 234 3.51 22.00 0.91
N ILE A 235 3.37 21.67 2.19
CA ILE A 235 3.21 22.68 3.27
C ILE A 235 4.34 23.72 3.24
N PRO A 236 5.65 23.34 3.18
CA PRO A 236 6.73 24.31 3.10
C PRO A 236 6.73 25.14 1.79
N LEU A 237 6.33 24.55 0.66
CA LEU A 237 6.22 25.24 -0.61
C LEU A 237 5.05 26.22 -0.60
N TYR A 238 3.92 25.82 -0.06
CA TYR A 238 2.72 26.66 0.09
C TYR A 238 2.99 27.88 0.95
N GLN A 239 3.72 27.72 2.05
CA GLN A 239 4.14 28.80 2.94
C GLN A 239 4.98 29.86 2.23
N GLN A 240 5.79 29.46 1.22
CA GLN A 240 6.64 30.38 0.46
C GLN A 240 5.89 31.12 -0.66
N GLN A 241 4.66 30.70 -1.00
CA GLN A 241 3.86 31.38 -2.02
C GLN A 241 3.36 32.74 -1.50
N PRO A 242 3.54 33.85 -2.26
CA PRO A 242 3.14 35.20 -1.79
C PRO A 242 1.63 35.34 -1.50
N THR A 243 0.83 34.45 -2.08
CA THR A 243 -0.64 34.50 -2.01
C THR A 243 -1.23 33.31 -1.26
N HIS A 244 -0.44 32.64 -0.40
CA HIS A 244 -0.94 31.53 0.40
C HIS A 244 -2.04 32.01 1.40
N ASN A 245 -2.93 31.12 1.77
CA ASN A 245 -3.96 31.37 2.78
C ASN A 245 -3.42 30.95 4.16
N GLU A 246 -3.24 31.90 5.05
CA GLU A 246 -2.69 31.68 6.40
C GLU A 246 -3.57 30.74 7.24
N VAL A 247 -4.90 30.74 7.04
CA VAL A 247 -5.83 29.87 7.76
C VAL A 247 -5.60 28.42 7.34
N LEU A 248 -5.50 28.16 6.03
CA LEU A 248 -5.21 26.82 5.51
C LEU A 248 -3.85 26.33 5.97
N LEU A 249 -2.82 27.17 5.90
CA LEU A 249 -1.47 26.83 6.32
C LEU A 249 -1.42 26.46 7.81
N LYS A 250 -2.04 27.29 8.66
CA LYS A 250 -2.08 27.06 10.10
C LYS A 250 -2.85 25.79 10.45
N LEU A 251 -4.00 25.57 9.82
CA LEU A 251 -4.78 24.34 9.98
C LEU A 251 -3.97 23.11 9.59
N ALA A 252 -3.30 23.13 8.43
CA ALA A 252 -2.52 22.01 7.94
C ALA A 252 -1.36 21.63 8.87
N LYS A 253 -0.64 22.61 9.42
CA LYS A 253 0.46 22.37 10.37
C LYS A 253 -0.01 21.78 11.69
N LEU A 254 -1.08 22.33 12.25
CA LEU A 254 -1.65 21.84 13.51
C LEU A 254 -2.19 20.43 13.35
N ASP A 255 -2.99 20.19 12.31
CA ASP A 255 -3.57 18.90 11.98
C ASP A 255 -2.47 17.84 11.77
N PHE A 256 -1.42 18.21 11.01
CA PHE A 256 -0.29 17.31 10.79
C PHE A 256 0.33 16.82 12.09
N ASN A 257 0.60 17.72 13.03
CA ASN A 257 1.27 17.40 14.29
C ASN A 257 0.36 16.60 15.24
N ILE A 258 -0.94 16.92 15.28
CA ILE A 258 -1.93 16.15 16.05
C ILE A 258 -2.02 14.70 15.53
N LEU A 259 -2.12 14.52 14.22
CA LEU A 259 -2.15 13.19 13.62
C LEU A 259 -0.84 12.42 13.84
N GLN A 260 0.30 13.08 13.71
CA GLN A 260 1.61 12.46 13.97
C GLN A 260 1.68 11.93 15.41
N SER A 261 1.21 12.70 16.40
CA SER A 261 1.16 12.28 17.81
C SER A 261 0.27 11.05 18.00
N MET A 262 -0.93 11.05 17.39
CA MET A 262 -1.85 9.91 17.42
C MET A 262 -1.20 8.66 16.80
N HIS A 263 -0.58 8.78 15.63
CA HIS A 263 0.08 7.67 14.95
C HIS A 263 1.27 7.12 15.74
N LYS A 264 2.06 7.97 16.40
CA LYS A 264 3.13 7.52 17.31
C LYS A 264 2.58 6.72 18.49
N LYS A 265 1.45 7.14 19.06
CA LYS A 265 0.78 6.41 20.15
C LYS A 265 0.31 5.03 19.68
N GLU A 266 -0.34 4.95 18.53
CA GLU A 266 -0.76 3.67 17.93
C GLU A 266 0.45 2.76 17.66
N LEU A 267 1.51 3.29 17.03
CA LEU A 267 2.72 2.53 16.74
C LEU A 267 3.35 1.98 18.02
N SER A 268 3.40 2.77 19.11
CA SER A 268 3.92 2.28 20.40
C SER A 268 3.12 1.09 20.94
N GLN A 269 1.79 1.10 20.79
CA GLN A 269 0.94 -0.03 21.20
C GLN A 269 1.22 -1.29 20.39
N ILE A 270 1.30 -1.14 19.07
CA ILE A 270 1.59 -2.25 18.15
C ILE A 270 3.02 -2.76 18.32
N TYR A 271 3.96 -1.87 18.64
CA TYR A 271 5.35 -2.24 18.90
C TYR A 271 5.47 -3.15 20.13
N LYS A 272 4.71 -2.87 21.20
CA LYS A 272 4.63 -3.75 22.39
C LYS A 272 4.09 -5.13 22.02
N TRP A 273 2.95 -5.18 21.30
CA TRP A 273 2.38 -6.44 20.81
C TRP A 273 3.40 -7.26 20.00
N TRP A 274 4.15 -6.62 19.09
CA TRP A 274 5.15 -7.28 18.26
C TRP A 274 6.33 -7.81 19.05
N LYS A 275 6.82 -7.04 20.04
CA LYS A 275 7.90 -7.47 20.93
C LYS A 275 7.48 -8.64 21.84
N ASP A 276 6.22 -8.68 22.28
CA ASP A 276 5.70 -9.77 23.12
C ASP A 276 5.66 -11.13 22.39
N LEU A 277 5.68 -11.15 21.07
CA LEU A 277 5.80 -12.37 20.26
C LEU A 277 7.20 -12.99 20.31
N ASP A 278 8.22 -12.24 20.70
CA ASP A 278 9.65 -12.65 20.80
C ASP A 278 10.11 -13.40 19.53
N LEU A 279 9.81 -12.80 18.35
CA LEU A 279 10.06 -13.46 17.06
C LEU A 279 11.55 -13.69 16.82
N GLN A 280 12.41 -12.79 17.29
CA GLN A 280 13.87 -12.92 17.15
C GLN A 280 14.39 -14.23 17.76
N LYS A 281 13.76 -14.69 18.84
CA LYS A 281 14.08 -15.97 19.48
C LYS A 281 13.32 -17.15 18.85
N ASN A 282 12.03 -16.96 18.57
CA ASN A 282 11.13 -18.05 18.16
C ASN A 282 11.18 -18.32 16.65
N LEU A 283 11.38 -17.26 15.82
CA LEU A 283 11.40 -17.30 14.36
C LEU A 283 12.53 -16.38 13.82
N PRO A 284 13.81 -16.73 14.07
CA PRO A 284 14.95 -15.83 13.80
C PRO A 284 15.17 -15.53 12.30
N TYR A 285 14.50 -16.25 11.42
CA TYR A 285 14.53 -16.05 9.96
C TYR A 285 13.53 -14.99 9.47
N VAL A 286 12.61 -14.51 10.35
CA VAL A 286 11.60 -13.51 9.98
C VAL A 286 12.21 -12.11 10.06
N ARG A 287 11.96 -11.31 9.00
CA ARG A 287 12.39 -9.91 8.95
C ARG A 287 11.57 -9.04 9.91
N ASP A 288 12.25 -8.20 10.70
CA ASP A 288 11.61 -7.22 11.57
C ASP A 288 11.42 -5.89 10.82
N ARG A 289 10.23 -5.71 10.24
CA ARG A 289 9.83 -4.56 9.43
C ARG A 289 8.51 -3.93 9.92
N LEU A 290 8.29 -3.95 11.23
CA LEU A 290 7.05 -3.43 11.82
C LEU A 290 6.84 -1.95 11.51
N VAL A 291 7.88 -1.12 11.62
CA VAL A 291 7.76 0.33 11.42
C VAL A 291 7.49 0.65 9.95
N GLU A 292 8.17 -0.04 9.05
CA GLU A 292 7.95 0.04 7.60
C GLU A 292 6.53 -0.44 7.25
N GLY A 293 6.07 -1.53 7.85
CA GLY A 293 4.70 -2.02 7.72
C GLY A 293 3.66 -1.00 8.22
N TYR A 294 3.91 -0.35 9.37
CA TYR A 294 3.00 0.68 9.87
C TYR A 294 2.98 1.94 8.99
N PHE A 295 4.13 2.33 8.45
CA PHE A 295 4.19 3.38 7.43
C PHE A 295 3.34 3.03 6.20
N TRP A 296 3.39 1.77 5.75
CA TRP A 296 2.52 1.29 4.68
C TRP A 296 1.04 1.45 5.03
N ILE A 297 0.63 1.07 6.24
CA ILE A 297 -0.77 1.21 6.68
C ILE A 297 -1.22 2.67 6.76
N LEU A 298 -0.34 3.60 7.15
CA LEU A 298 -0.61 5.03 7.11
C LEU A 298 -0.84 5.57 5.70
N ALA A 299 -0.26 4.94 4.69
CA ALA A 299 -0.53 5.27 3.30
C ALA A 299 -1.97 4.94 2.88
N ILE A 300 -2.58 3.91 3.48
CA ILE A 300 -3.94 3.47 3.18
C ILE A 300 -4.95 4.33 3.91
N TYR A 301 -4.74 4.52 5.21
CA TYR A 301 -5.58 5.33 6.10
C TYR A 301 -4.73 6.10 7.10
N PHE A 302 -4.79 7.41 7.05
CA PHE A 302 -4.15 8.28 8.05
C PHE A 302 -5.15 9.00 8.96
N GLU A 303 -6.43 8.99 8.60
CA GLU A 303 -7.51 9.71 9.26
C GLU A 303 -7.79 9.13 10.66
N PRO A 304 -8.19 9.97 11.64
CA PRO A 304 -8.40 9.54 13.03
C PRO A 304 -9.45 8.44 13.19
N GLU A 305 -10.53 8.49 12.43
CA GLU A 305 -11.65 7.55 12.50
C GLU A 305 -11.25 6.12 12.10
N HIS A 306 -10.16 5.95 11.38
CA HIS A 306 -9.69 4.65 10.94
C HIS A 306 -8.65 4.00 11.88
N SER A 307 -8.47 4.53 13.09
CA SER A 307 -7.51 4.02 14.09
C SER A 307 -7.67 2.50 14.32
N ARG A 308 -8.89 2.02 14.59
CA ARG A 308 -9.16 0.59 14.79
C ARG A 308 -8.81 -0.26 13.55
N THR A 309 -9.19 0.24 12.38
CA THR A 309 -8.88 -0.44 11.12
C THR A 309 -7.38 -0.53 10.87
N ARG A 310 -6.61 0.53 11.19
CA ARG A 310 -5.14 0.48 11.11
C ARG A 310 -4.54 -0.58 12.01
N ILE A 311 -5.02 -0.70 13.25
CA ILE A 311 -4.55 -1.74 14.19
C ILE A 311 -4.81 -3.15 13.65
N PHE A 312 -5.99 -3.40 13.07
CA PHE A 312 -6.30 -4.68 12.44
C PHE A 312 -5.45 -4.94 11.20
N LEU A 313 -5.23 -3.89 10.41
CA LEU A 313 -4.53 -3.99 9.14
C LEU A 313 -3.03 -4.22 9.34
N ILE A 314 -2.39 -3.55 10.31
CA ILE A 314 -0.97 -3.77 10.59
C ILE A 314 -0.71 -5.19 11.14
N LYS A 315 -1.56 -5.73 12.00
CA LYS A 315 -1.44 -7.11 12.45
C LYS A 315 -1.51 -8.08 11.25
N THR A 316 -2.41 -7.83 10.30
CA THR A 316 -2.50 -8.62 9.07
C THR A 316 -1.25 -8.48 8.20
N CYS A 317 -0.75 -7.26 8.02
CA CYS A 317 0.48 -6.99 7.26
C CYS A 317 1.67 -7.78 7.82
N MET A 318 1.89 -7.70 9.13
CA MET A 318 2.98 -8.45 9.78
C MET A 318 2.80 -9.96 9.68
N TRP A 319 1.57 -10.42 9.61
CA TRP A 319 1.21 -11.80 9.34
C TRP A 319 1.65 -12.26 7.95
N LEU A 320 1.41 -11.43 6.91
CA LEU A 320 1.84 -11.72 5.54
C LEU A 320 3.36 -11.83 5.50
N VAL A 321 4.09 -10.94 6.17
CA VAL A 321 5.57 -10.96 6.25
C VAL A 321 6.07 -12.25 6.89
N VAL A 322 5.47 -12.68 8.02
CA VAL A 322 5.86 -13.93 8.69
C VAL A 322 5.59 -15.15 7.82
N LEU A 323 4.45 -15.17 7.10
CA LEU A 323 4.11 -16.26 6.20
C LEU A 323 5.03 -16.31 4.99
N ASP A 324 5.28 -15.18 4.36
CA ASP A 324 6.18 -15.01 3.23
C ASP A 324 7.57 -15.56 3.58
N ASP A 325 8.21 -15.05 4.63
CA ASP A 325 9.51 -15.53 5.09
C ASP A 325 9.52 -17.02 5.49
N THR A 326 8.37 -17.54 5.97
CA THR A 326 8.25 -18.95 6.33
C THR A 326 8.17 -19.84 5.10
N PHE A 327 7.41 -19.43 4.08
CA PHE A 327 7.24 -20.21 2.85
C PHE A 327 8.47 -20.16 1.95
N ASP A 328 9.11 -19.00 1.83
CA ASP A 328 10.22 -18.80 0.90
C ASP A 328 11.57 -19.21 1.48
N ASN A 329 11.78 -18.95 2.78
CA ASN A 329 13.12 -19.03 3.35
C ASN A 329 13.33 -20.12 4.41
N TYR A 330 12.29 -20.79 4.92
CA TYR A 330 12.50 -21.66 6.08
C TYR A 330 11.75 -22.99 6.05
N GLY A 331 10.46 -23.01 5.70
CA GLY A 331 9.63 -24.21 5.74
C GLY A 331 10.03 -25.23 4.68
N THR A 332 10.02 -26.52 5.03
CA THR A 332 10.07 -27.56 4.00
C THR A 332 8.69 -27.71 3.36
N TYR A 333 8.65 -28.15 2.12
CA TYR A 333 7.37 -28.31 1.40
C TYR A 333 6.37 -29.16 2.20
N GLU A 334 6.81 -30.26 2.82
CA GLU A 334 5.98 -31.14 3.62
C GLU A 334 5.42 -30.44 4.86
N GLU A 335 6.21 -29.61 5.54
CA GLU A 335 5.77 -28.80 6.67
C GLU A 335 4.77 -27.73 6.22
N LEU A 336 5.03 -27.07 5.07
CA LEU A 336 4.16 -26.06 4.48
C LEU A 336 2.82 -26.65 4.03
N GLU A 337 2.80 -27.88 3.51
CA GLU A 337 1.58 -28.58 3.16
C GLU A 337 0.71 -28.84 4.40
N ILE A 338 1.31 -29.32 5.51
CA ILE A 338 0.60 -29.53 6.78
C ILE A 338 0.05 -28.20 7.32
N PHE A 339 0.86 -27.14 7.27
CA PHE A 339 0.45 -25.81 7.70
C PHE A 339 -0.73 -25.28 6.85
N THR A 340 -0.64 -25.43 5.53
CA THR A 340 -1.73 -25.04 4.62
C THR A 340 -3.02 -25.78 4.93
N GLN A 341 -2.96 -27.09 5.19
CA GLN A 341 -4.14 -27.87 5.58
C GLN A 341 -4.73 -27.37 6.92
N ALA A 342 -3.91 -27.00 7.90
CA ALA A 342 -4.37 -26.42 9.15
C ALA A 342 -5.09 -25.08 8.92
N VAL A 343 -4.52 -24.18 8.09
CA VAL A 343 -5.16 -22.91 7.72
C VAL A 343 -6.49 -23.13 6.99
N GLN A 344 -6.59 -24.14 6.10
CA GLN A 344 -7.87 -24.44 5.44
C GLN A 344 -8.97 -24.89 6.41
N ARG A 345 -8.60 -25.61 7.48
CA ARG A 345 -9.55 -26.05 8.52
C ARG A 345 -9.90 -24.92 9.50
N TRP A 346 -8.98 -24.00 9.73
CA TRP A 346 -9.13 -22.87 10.66
C TRP A 346 -9.60 -23.25 12.06
N SER A 347 -8.98 -24.27 12.66
CA SER A 347 -9.33 -24.79 13.98
C SER A 347 -8.12 -24.88 14.88
N ILE A 348 -8.24 -24.42 16.13
CA ILE A 348 -7.17 -24.48 17.13
C ILE A 348 -6.69 -25.93 17.39
N SER A 349 -7.56 -26.93 17.15
CA SER A 349 -7.20 -28.34 17.27
C SER A 349 -6.14 -28.82 16.27
N CYS A 350 -5.84 -28.02 15.24
CA CYS A 350 -4.78 -28.33 14.28
C CYS A 350 -3.37 -28.10 14.84
N LEU A 351 -3.23 -27.39 15.98
CA LEU A 351 -1.92 -27.09 16.59
C LEU A 351 -1.07 -28.34 16.81
N ASP A 352 -1.67 -29.44 17.26
CA ASP A 352 -0.91 -30.66 17.58
C ASP A 352 -0.27 -31.34 16.36
N THR A 353 -0.72 -31.01 15.16
CA THR A 353 -0.17 -31.54 13.90
C THR A 353 0.98 -30.69 13.34
N LEU A 354 1.19 -29.48 13.86
CA LEU A 354 2.15 -28.53 13.32
C LEU A 354 3.54 -28.66 13.95
N PRO A 355 4.61 -28.41 13.18
CA PRO A 355 5.94 -28.17 13.72
C PRO A 355 5.95 -27.05 14.77
N GLU A 356 6.84 -27.14 15.77
CA GLU A 356 6.83 -26.20 16.92
C GLU A 356 6.90 -24.73 16.50
N TYR A 357 7.73 -24.37 15.54
CA TYR A 357 7.85 -22.98 15.05
C TYR A 357 6.56 -22.51 14.35
N MET A 358 5.85 -23.40 13.66
CA MET A 358 4.58 -23.07 13.00
C MET A 358 3.42 -22.94 13.98
N LYS A 359 3.51 -23.55 15.17
CA LYS A 359 2.47 -23.43 16.20
C LYS A 359 2.28 -21.99 16.66
N LEU A 360 3.38 -21.25 16.86
CA LEU A 360 3.32 -19.83 17.22
C LEU A 360 2.59 -19.04 16.13
N ILE A 361 3.01 -19.26 14.89
CA ILE A 361 2.44 -18.59 13.72
C ILE A 361 0.93 -18.85 13.65
N TYR A 362 0.52 -20.09 13.64
CA TYR A 362 -0.88 -20.49 13.49
C TYR A 362 -1.76 -20.01 14.66
N LYS A 363 -1.26 -20.19 15.90
CA LYS A 363 -1.99 -19.78 17.11
C LYS A 363 -2.26 -18.29 17.11
N GLN A 364 -1.23 -17.47 16.79
CA GLN A 364 -1.39 -16.02 16.77
C GLN A 364 -2.39 -15.58 15.70
N GLN A 365 -2.32 -16.17 14.51
CA GLN A 365 -3.28 -15.90 13.44
C GLN A 365 -4.73 -16.21 13.86
N VAL A 366 -4.96 -17.36 14.46
CA VAL A 366 -6.31 -17.73 14.91
C VAL A 366 -6.79 -16.79 16.01
N ASN A 367 -5.93 -16.44 16.98
CA ASN A 367 -6.27 -15.55 18.08
C ASN A 367 -6.60 -14.13 17.60
N ASP A 368 -5.77 -13.53 16.74
CA ASP A 368 -6.01 -12.17 16.21
C ASP A 368 -7.35 -12.10 15.45
N HIS A 369 -7.68 -13.15 14.70
CA HIS A 369 -8.98 -13.21 14.01
C HIS A 369 -10.14 -13.37 14.98
N GLN A 370 -9.97 -14.16 16.03
CA GLN A 370 -10.99 -14.34 17.06
C GLN A 370 -11.23 -13.03 17.82
N GLU A 371 -10.18 -12.32 18.22
CA GLU A 371 -10.29 -10.99 18.86
C GLU A 371 -11.09 -10.00 18.00
N MET A 372 -10.80 -9.98 16.69
CA MET A 372 -11.51 -9.12 15.74
C MET A 372 -12.98 -9.55 15.59
N GLU A 373 -13.25 -10.86 15.53
CA GLU A 373 -14.60 -11.42 15.40
C GLU A 373 -15.45 -11.07 16.63
N GLU A 374 -14.91 -11.26 17.84
CA GLU A 374 -15.57 -10.92 19.11
C GLU A 374 -15.85 -9.41 19.25
N ALA A 375 -14.92 -8.58 18.77
CA ALA A 375 -15.12 -7.13 18.75
C ALA A 375 -16.25 -6.71 17.80
N LEU A 376 -16.35 -7.35 16.63
CA LEU A 376 -17.36 -7.03 15.59
C LEU A 376 -18.70 -7.70 15.82
N GLU A 377 -18.76 -8.81 16.57
CA GLU A 377 -20.02 -9.52 16.88
C GLU A 377 -20.98 -8.62 17.64
N LYS A 378 -20.46 -7.82 18.58
CA LYS A 378 -21.24 -6.85 19.35
C LYS A 378 -21.89 -5.76 18.49
N GLU A 379 -21.33 -5.54 17.28
CA GLU A 379 -21.82 -4.58 16.31
C GLU A 379 -22.66 -5.23 15.19
N GLY A 380 -22.88 -6.55 15.24
CA GLY A 380 -23.56 -7.31 14.18
C GLY A 380 -22.74 -7.43 12.89
N LYS A 381 -21.42 -7.20 12.94
CA LYS A 381 -20.51 -7.14 11.78
C LYS A 381 -19.55 -8.35 11.68
N ALA A 382 -19.78 -9.44 12.44
CA ALA A 382 -18.90 -10.62 12.45
C ALA A 382 -18.72 -11.26 11.06
N TYR A 383 -19.68 -11.09 10.14
CA TYR A 383 -19.57 -11.57 8.75
C TYR A 383 -18.31 -11.06 8.04
N GLN A 384 -17.80 -9.89 8.40
CA GLN A 384 -16.60 -9.31 7.81
C GLN A 384 -15.38 -10.22 7.99
N ILE A 385 -15.28 -10.89 9.12
CA ILE A 385 -14.18 -11.82 9.43
C ILE A 385 -14.25 -13.10 8.60
N TYR A 386 -15.47 -13.56 8.26
CA TYR A 386 -15.62 -14.72 7.38
C TYR A 386 -14.93 -14.48 6.01
N TYR A 387 -15.23 -13.37 5.34
CA TYR A 387 -14.61 -13.04 4.06
C TYR A 387 -13.10 -12.87 4.16
N ALA A 388 -12.63 -12.23 5.22
CA ALA A 388 -11.21 -12.06 5.48
C ALA A 388 -10.48 -13.39 5.70
N LYS A 389 -11.11 -14.36 6.41
CA LYS A 389 -10.60 -15.74 6.58
C LYS A 389 -10.50 -16.46 5.23
N GLU A 390 -11.53 -16.38 4.38
CA GLU A 390 -11.51 -17.05 3.07
C GLU A 390 -10.42 -16.50 2.16
N MET A 391 -10.16 -15.18 2.17
CA MET A 391 -9.07 -14.60 1.41
C MET A 391 -7.69 -14.99 1.98
N ALA A 392 -7.54 -15.10 3.29
CA ALA A 392 -6.32 -15.63 3.91
C ALA A 392 -6.06 -17.10 3.52
N LYS A 393 -7.11 -17.91 3.46
CA LYS A 393 -7.01 -19.29 2.95
C LYS A 393 -6.59 -19.36 1.49
N LYS A 394 -7.12 -18.46 0.64
CA LYS A 394 -6.73 -18.33 -0.77
C LYS A 394 -5.23 -17.98 -0.87
N TYR A 395 -4.78 -16.98 -0.11
CA TYR A 395 -3.38 -16.56 -0.05
C TYR A 395 -2.44 -17.71 0.29
N VAL A 396 -2.67 -18.41 1.39
CA VAL A 396 -1.81 -19.52 1.84
C VAL A 396 -1.80 -20.70 0.85
N ARG A 397 -2.92 -20.98 0.15
CA ARG A 397 -2.91 -21.97 -0.93
C ARG A 397 -2.00 -21.57 -2.08
N SER A 398 -2.00 -20.29 -2.43
CA SER A 398 -1.16 -19.76 -3.52
C SER A 398 0.32 -19.76 -3.16
N LEU A 399 0.70 -19.47 -1.92
CA LEU A 399 2.08 -19.65 -1.45
C LEU A 399 2.54 -21.12 -1.56
N LEU A 400 1.66 -22.08 -1.26
CA LEU A 400 2.00 -23.50 -1.41
C LEU A 400 2.25 -23.90 -2.87
N VAL A 401 1.59 -23.24 -3.84
CA VAL A 401 1.85 -23.45 -5.27
C VAL A 401 3.28 -23.04 -5.62
N GLU A 402 3.74 -21.89 -5.14
CA GLU A 402 5.10 -21.40 -5.35
C GLU A 402 6.14 -22.30 -4.68
N ALA A 403 5.90 -22.69 -3.42
CA ALA A 403 6.75 -23.66 -2.73
C ALA A 403 6.85 -25.01 -3.48
N LYS A 404 5.78 -25.43 -4.17
CA LYS A 404 5.79 -26.61 -5.02
C LYS A 404 6.66 -26.40 -6.26
N TRP A 405 6.54 -25.26 -6.93
CA TRP A 405 7.38 -24.95 -8.09
C TRP A 405 8.86 -24.95 -7.71
N LEU A 406 9.21 -24.33 -6.58
CA LEU A 406 10.59 -24.33 -6.07
C LEU A 406 11.09 -25.77 -5.80
N LYS A 407 10.30 -26.58 -5.10
CA LYS A 407 10.65 -27.99 -4.80
C LYS A 407 10.88 -28.82 -6.05
N GLU A 408 10.05 -28.64 -7.08
CA GLU A 408 10.09 -29.41 -8.32
C GLU A 408 11.10 -28.84 -9.33
N GLY A 409 11.70 -27.67 -9.08
CA GLY A 409 12.51 -26.95 -10.05
C GLY A 409 11.70 -26.56 -11.29
N TYR A 410 10.38 -26.35 -11.10
CA TYR A 410 9.45 -26.05 -12.19
C TYR A 410 9.55 -24.57 -12.58
N MET A 411 9.68 -24.31 -13.86
CA MET A 411 9.64 -22.98 -14.44
C MET A 411 8.26 -22.76 -15.06
N PRO A 412 7.36 -21.98 -14.42
CA PRO A 412 6.03 -21.74 -14.94
C PRO A 412 6.05 -20.93 -16.24
N THR A 413 4.96 -20.96 -16.99
CA THR A 413 4.70 -19.98 -18.04
C THR A 413 4.40 -18.62 -17.41
N LEU A 414 4.52 -17.52 -18.16
CA LEU A 414 4.17 -16.19 -17.67
C LEU A 414 2.71 -16.13 -17.22
N GLU A 415 1.79 -16.79 -17.95
CA GLU A 415 0.37 -16.85 -17.59
C GLU A 415 0.15 -17.61 -16.27
N GLU A 416 0.80 -18.78 -16.08
CA GLU A 416 0.72 -19.56 -14.84
C GLU A 416 1.30 -18.77 -13.66
N TYR A 417 2.46 -18.14 -13.84
CA TYR A 417 3.10 -17.31 -12.83
C TYR A 417 2.17 -16.16 -12.44
N MET A 418 1.75 -15.31 -13.37
CA MET A 418 0.95 -14.13 -13.10
C MET A 418 -0.40 -14.48 -12.47
N SER A 419 -1.03 -15.58 -12.86
CA SER A 419 -2.31 -16.01 -12.26
C SER A 419 -2.20 -16.32 -10.77
N ASN A 420 -1.04 -16.79 -10.30
CA ASN A 420 -0.75 -17.08 -8.90
C ASN A 420 -0.14 -15.86 -8.18
N ALA A 421 0.82 -15.19 -8.80
CA ALA A 421 1.63 -14.12 -8.21
C ALA A 421 0.81 -12.88 -7.82
N VAL A 422 -0.27 -12.56 -8.55
CA VAL A 422 -1.21 -11.50 -8.16
C VAL A 422 -2.01 -11.83 -6.89
N VAL A 423 -2.01 -13.09 -6.44
CA VAL A 423 -2.59 -13.51 -5.17
C VAL A 423 -1.52 -13.52 -4.07
N THR A 424 -0.32 -14.06 -4.38
CA THR A 424 0.78 -14.19 -3.40
C THR A 424 1.40 -12.87 -3.02
N VAL A 425 1.22 -11.81 -3.80
CA VAL A 425 1.55 -10.44 -3.37
C VAL A 425 0.74 -9.97 -2.14
N GLY A 426 -0.33 -10.69 -1.76
CA GLY A 426 -1.12 -10.44 -0.54
C GLY A 426 -2.02 -9.22 -0.57
N GLN A 427 -1.93 -8.38 -1.60
CA GLN A 427 -2.60 -7.07 -1.63
C GLN A 427 -4.13 -7.16 -1.68
N ALA A 428 -4.71 -8.15 -2.38
CA ALA A 428 -6.15 -8.36 -2.38
C ALA A 428 -6.69 -8.69 -0.98
N LEU A 429 -5.95 -9.48 -0.20
CA LEU A 429 -6.26 -9.76 1.21
C LEU A 429 -6.16 -8.48 2.04
N MET A 430 -5.13 -7.67 1.84
CA MET A 430 -4.97 -6.39 2.54
C MET A 430 -6.10 -5.40 2.20
N ILE A 431 -6.53 -5.34 0.93
CA ILE A 431 -7.68 -4.51 0.51
C ILE A 431 -8.96 -4.99 1.22
N ALA A 432 -9.25 -6.30 1.24
CA ALA A 432 -10.41 -6.81 1.96
C ALA A 432 -10.34 -6.51 3.46
N ARG A 433 -9.16 -6.64 4.06
CA ARG A 433 -8.91 -6.31 5.46
C ARG A 433 -9.08 -4.83 5.78
N SER A 434 -8.78 -3.95 4.84
CA SER A 434 -8.93 -2.51 5.02
C SER A 434 -10.39 -2.06 5.22
N TYR A 435 -11.35 -2.93 4.90
CA TYR A 435 -12.78 -2.68 5.15
C TYR A 435 -13.25 -3.22 6.51
N VAL A 436 -12.48 -4.10 7.16
CA VAL A 436 -12.86 -4.69 8.45
C VAL A 436 -12.85 -3.65 9.56
N GLY A 437 -13.97 -3.54 10.26
CA GLY A 437 -14.12 -2.60 11.37
C GLY A 437 -14.40 -1.15 10.97
N ARG A 438 -14.65 -0.89 9.69
CA ARG A 438 -15.07 0.44 9.21
C ARG A 438 -16.54 0.77 9.51
N ASP A 439 -16.92 1.96 9.09
CA ASP A 439 -18.23 2.58 9.24
C ASP A 439 -19.39 1.85 8.53
N GLU A 440 -20.58 2.46 8.56
CA GLU A 440 -21.82 1.92 7.99
C GLU A 440 -21.81 1.85 6.45
N MET A 441 -20.86 2.53 5.80
CA MET A 441 -20.72 2.49 4.34
C MET A 441 -20.25 1.11 3.86
N VAL A 442 -19.54 0.35 4.71
CA VAL A 442 -19.05 -0.99 4.41
C VAL A 442 -20.13 -2.02 4.74
N THR A 443 -20.67 -2.64 3.72
CA THR A 443 -21.70 -3.68 3.80
C THR A 443 -21.15 -5.05 3.40
N GLU A 444 -21.94 -6.10 3.56
CA GLU A 444 -21.57 -7.43 3.07
C GLU A 444 -21.32 -7.44 1.54
N ASP A 445 -22.05 -6.61 0.79
CA ASP A 445 -21.87 -6.51 -0.66
C ASP A 445 -20.50 -5.93 -1.04
N THR A 446 -19.90 -5.10 -0.18
CA THR A 446 -18.50 -4.64 -0.35
C THR A 446 -17.53 -5.83 -0.35
N PHE A 447 -17.69 -6.77 0.58
CA PHE A 447 -16.84 -7.96 0.66
C PHE A 447 -17.09 -8.93 -0.50
N LYS A 448 -18.36 -9.11 -0.89
CA LYS A 448 -18.71 -9.90 -2.09
C LYS A 448 -18.08 -9.31 -3.33
N TRP A 449 -18.13 -7.98 -3.49
CA TRP A 449 -17.50 -7.28 -4.60
C TRP A 449 -15.98 -7.52 -4.63
N VAL A 450 -15.27 -7.35 -3.51
CA VAL A 450 -13.82 -7.62 -3.46
C VAL A 450 -13.50 -9.08 -3.79
N ALA A 451 -14.33 -10.02 -3.31
CA ALA A 451 -14.13 -11.45 -3.54
C ALA A 451 -14.28 -11.87 -5.02
N THR A 452 -14.87 -11.01 -5.87
CA THR A 452 -14.93 -11.22 -7.33
C THR A 452 -13.65 -10.81 -8.05
N ASP A 453 -12.64 -10.35 -7.35
CA ASP A 453 -11.40 -9.77 -7.90
C ASP A 453 -11.73 -8.69 -8.96
N PRO A 454 -12.41 -7.56 -8.60
CA PRO A 454 -12.82 -6.54 -9.54
C PRO A 454 -11.62 -5.87 -10.22
N PRO A 455 -11.80 -5.24 -11.41
CA PRO A 455 -10.68 -4.71 -12.20
C PRO A 455 -9.75 -3.78 -11.44
N ILE A 456 -10.28 -2.90 -10.57
CA ILE A 456 -9.47 -1.98 -9.76
C ILE A 456 -8.58 -2.72 -8.75
N VAL A 457 -9.08 -3.80 -8.14
CA VAL A 457 -8.31 -4.64 -7.20
C VAL A 457 -7.23 -5.41 -7.96
N LYS A 458 -7.59 -6.02 -9.10
CA LYS A 458 -6.61 -6.70 -9.97
C LYS A 458 -5.51 -5.76 -10.43
N ALA A 459 -5.87 -4.57 -10.89
CA ALA A 459 -4.89 -3.57 -11.34
C ALA A 459 -3.95 -3.14 -10.21
N SER A 460 -4.48 -2.96 -9.00
CA SER A 460 -3.68 -2.64 -7.82
C SER A 460 -2.71 -3.77 -7.47
N CYS A 461 -3.15 -5.04 -7.47
CA CYS A 461 -2.29 -6.21 -7.26
C CYS A 461 -1.23 -6.35 -8.36
N LEU A 462 -1.61 -6.08 -9.62
CA LEU A 462 -0.68 -6.14 -10.75
C LEU A 462 0.43 -5.10 -10.63
N ILE A 463 0.09 -3.85 -10.26
CA ILE A 463 1.09 -2.80 -10.03
C ILE A 463 2.09 -3.25 -8.98
N PHE A 464 1.61 -3.78 -7.85
CA PHE A 464 2.50 -4.25 -6.80
C PHE A 464 3.41 -5.38 -7.32
N ARG A 465 2.82 -6.45 -7.87
CA ARG A 465 3.61 -7.61 -8.32
C ARG A 465 4.67 -7.24 -9.36
N LEU A 466 4.30 -6.44 -10.35
CA LEU A 466 5.25 -6.06 -11.40
C LEU A 466 6.36 -5.14 -10.91
N MET A 467 6.05 -4.17 -10.04
CA MET A 467 7.06 -3.27 -9.50
C MET A 467 8.02 -4.00 -8.56
N ASP A 468 7.52 -4.93 -7.75
CA ASP A 468 8.30 -5.79 -6.90
C ASP A 468 9.25 -6.66 -7.74
N ASP A 469 8.73 -7.43 -8.68
CA ASP A 469 9.51 -8.30 -9.56
C ASP A 469 10.62 -7.53 -10.33
N ILE A 470 10.29 -6.36 -10.91
CA ILE A 470 11.27 -5.52 -11.64
C ILE A 470 12.43 -5.09 -10.73
N THR A 471 12.19 -4.87 -9.44
CA THR A 471 13.20 -4.34 -8.52
C THR A 471 13.93 -5.42 -7.73
N SER A 472 13.33 -6.59 -7.53
CA SER A 472 13.86 -7.65 -6.66
C SER A 472 14.44 -8.86 -7.39
N HIS A 473 14.06 -9.12 -8.67
CA HIS A 473 14.35 -10.37 -9.37
C HIS A 473 15.85 -10.75 -9.37
N GLU A 474 16.77 -9.82 -9.62
CA GLU A 474 18.21 -10.10 -9.63
C GLU A 474 18.69 -10.63 -8.26
N GLU A 475 18.20 -10.06 -7.18
CA GLU A 475 18.60 -10.41 -5.83
C GLU A 475 17.97 -11.73 -5.39
N GLU A 476 16.71 -11.97 -5.77
CA GLU A 476 15.99 -13.21 -5.53
C GLU A 476 16.62 -14.40 -6.27
N GLN A 477 17.01 -14.21 -7.52
CA GLN A 477 17.69 -15.28 -8.27
C GLN A 477 19.04 -15.68 -7.65
N LYS A 478 19.75 -14.76 -6.99
CA LYS A 478 20.97 -15.09 -6.22
C LYS A 478 20.68 -15.96 -5.00
N ARG A 479 19.46 -15.94 -4.47
CA ARG A 479 19.01 -16.70 -3.29
C ARG A 479 18.33 -18.04 -3.63
N ASN A 480 18.29 -18.44 -4.90
CA ASN A 480 17.56 -19.62 -5.37
C ASN A 480 16.05 -19.54 -5.08
N HIS A 481 15.45 -18.41 -5.42
CA HIS A 481 14.02 -18.16 -5.38
C HIS A 481 13.33 -18.73 -6.64
N ILE A 482 11.97 -18.76 -6.63
CA ILE A 482 11.20 -19.06 -7.84
C ILE A 482 11.47 -17.99 -8.91
N PRO A 483 11.30 -18.32 -10.21
CA PRO A 483 11.37 -17.32 -11.27
C PRO A 483 10.29 -16.25 -11.09
N SER A 484 10.65 -14.99 -11.33
CA SER A 484 9.72 -13.87 -11.37
C SER A 484 9.05 -13.72 -12.75
N CYS A 485 8.19 -12.69 -12.93
CA CYS A 485 7.64 -12.38 -14.24
C CYS A 485 8.74 -12.07 -15.27
N VAL A 486 9.86 -11.50 -14.84
CA VAL A 486 11.00 -11.14 -15.72
C VAL A 486 11.62 -12.40 -16.31
N GLU A 487 11.99 -13.39 -15.49
CA GLU A 487 12.56 -14.65 -15.96
C GLU A 487 11.58 -15.45 -16.82
N CYS A 488 10.29 -15.48 -16.45
CA CYS A 488 9.26 -16.17 -17.23
C CYS A 488 9.12 -15.54 -18.63
N TYR A 489 9.09 -14.21 -18.71
CA TYR A 489 8.98 -13.49 -19.98
C TYR A 489 10.22 -13.69 -20.87
N ILE A 490 11.42 -13.57 -20.30
CA ILE A 490 12.68 -13.81 -21.02
C ILE A 490 12.72 -15.22 -21.60
N LYS A 491 12.31 -16.23 -20.82
CA LYS A 491 12.27 -17.61 -21.28
C LYS A 491 11.31 -17.84 -22.44
N GLU A 492 10.13 -17.21 -22.40
CA GLU A 492 9.11 -17.39 -23.45
C GLU A 492 9.43 -16.64 -24.74
N THR A 493 9.98 -15.43 -24.62
CA THR A 493 10.14 -14.53 -25.76
C THR A 493 11.56 -14.48 -26.32
N GLY A 494 12.57 -14.83 -25.51
CA GLY A 494 13.97 -14.60 -25.81
C GLY A 494 14.42 -13.15 -25.70
N ALA A 495 13.60 -12.28 -25.09
CA ALA A 495 13.91 -10.87 -24.87
C ALA A 495 15.09 -10.69 -23.91
N SER A 496 15.73 -9.51 -23.94
CA SER A 496 16.67 -9.10 -22.91
C SER A 496 15.94 -8.73 -21.61
N GLU A 497 16.68 -8.65 -20.51
CA GLU A 497 16.16 -8.18 -19.22
C GLU A 497 15.62 -6.74 -19.31
N GLU A 498 16.35 -5.85 -19.99
CA GLU A 498 15.92 -4.46 -20.20
C GLU A 498 14.60 -4.39 -20.97
N GLU A 499 14.44 -5.19 -22.04
CA GLU A 499 13.17 -5.27 -22.79
C GLU A 499 12.04 -5.85 -21.94
N ALA A 500 12.30 -6.82 -21.07
CA ALA A 500 11.32 -7.37 -20.15
C ALA A 500 10.87 -6.31 -19.11
N CYS A 501 11.82 -5.63 -18.48
CA CYS A 501 11.52 -4.55 -17.51
C CYS A 501 10.76 -3.38 -18.16
N GLU A 502 11.10 -3.00 -19.39
CA GLU A 502 10.35 -1.97 -20.14
C GLU A 502 8.91 -2.43 -20.44
N PHE A 503 8.74 -3.69 -20.86
CA PHE A 503 7.43 -4.28 -21.11
C PHE A 503 6.55 -4.24 -19.86
N PHE A 504 7.07 -4.67 -18.70
CA PHE A 504 6.30 -4.68 -17.45
C PHE A 504 6.06 -3.26 -16.90
N SER A 505 7.00 -2.35 -17.05
CA SER A 505 6.80 -0.94 -16.70
C SER A 505 5.62 -0.31 -17.47
N LYS A 506 5.46 -0.68 -18.74
CA LYS A 506 4.29 -0.28 -19.54
C LYS A 506 2.99 -0.91 -19.03
N GLN A 507 3.02 -2.17 -18.59
CA GLN A 507 1.85 -2.82 -17.98
C GLN A 507 1.44 -2.13 -16.67
N VAL A 508 2.39 -1.62 -15.88
CA VAL A 508 2.11 -0.78 -14.70
C VAL A 508 1.37 0.49 -15.09
N GLU A 509 1.80 1.18 -16.15
CA GLU A 509 1.08 2.38 -16.64
C GLU A 509 -0.33 2.05 -17.15
N ASP A 510 -0.51 0.92 -17.83
CA ASP A 510 -1.82 0.47 -18.29
C ASP A 510 -2.73 0.07 -17.11
N ALA A 511 -2.19 -0.54 -16.05
CA ALA A 511 -2.94 -0.82 -14.83
C ALA A 511 -3.40 0.47 -14.13
N TRP A 512 -2.62 1.55 -14.16
CA TRP A 512 -3.05 2.87 -13.69
C TRP A 512 -4.21 3.45 -14.50
N LYS A 513 -4.26 3.22 -15.82
CA LYS A 513 -5.42 3.61 -16.65
C LYS A 513 -6.68 2.84 -16.23
N VAL A 514 -6.55 1.54 -15.89
CA VAL A 514 -7.66 0.74 -15.35
C VAL A 514 -8.15 1.32 -14.03
N ILE A 515 -7.24 1.64 -13.09
CA ILE A 515 -7.60 2.27 -11.82
C ILE A 515 -8.36 3.59 -12.05
N ASN A 516 -7.90 4.41 -12.99
CA ASN A 516 -8.58 5.65 -13.34
C ASN A 516 -9.98 5.39 -13.91
N GLN A 517 -10.13 4.43 -14.84
CA GLN A 517 -11.41 4.07 -15.45
C GLN A 517 -12.41 3.58 -14.40
N GLU A 518 -12.01 2.68 -13.53
CA GLU A 518 -12.86 2.12 -12.47
C GLU A 518 -13.24 3.14 -11.39
N SER A 519 -12.50 4.25 -11.31
CA SER A 519 -12.80 5.36 -10.42
C SER A 519 -13.85 6.33 -10.99
N LEU A 520 -14.19 6.26 -12.28
CA LEU A 520 -15.17 7.14 -12.90
C LEU A 520 -16.61 6.68 -12.62
N ARG A 521 -17.48 7.62 -12.27
CA ARG A 521 -18.90 7.37 -12.00
C ARG A 521 -19.66 7.01 -13.28
N PRO A 522 -20.65 6.07 -13.19
CA PRO A 522 -21.10 5.38 -11.97
C PRO A 522 -20.16 4.25 -11.54
N THR A 523 -19.89 4.12 -10.23
CA THR A 523 -19.02 3.11 -9.64
C THR A 523 -19.84 1.97 -9.01
N HIS A 524 -19.28 0.76 -8.93
CA HIS A 524 -19.95 -0.40 -8.33
C HIS A 524 -20.15 -0.27 -6.82
N VAL A 525 -19.24 0.44 -6.15
CA VAL A 525 -19.29 0.73 -4.70
C VAL A 525 -19.13 2.23 -4.51
N PRO A 526 -19.53 2.79 -3.35
CA PRO A 526 -19.29 4.20 -3.03
C PRO A 526 -17.83 4.60 -3.21
N PHE A 527 -17.58 5.80 -3.74
CA PHE A 527 -16.24 6.26 -4.11
C PHE A 527 -15.19 6.14 -2.97
N PRO A 528 -15.49 6.43 -1.68
CA PRO A 528 -14.53 6.24 -0.60
C PRO A 528 -14.05 4.80 -0.42
N LEU A 529 -14.81 3.81 -0.90
CA LEU A 529 -14.40 2.40 -0.87
C LEU A 529 -13.44 2.02 -2.01
N LEU A 530 -13.25 2.90 -2.99
CA LEU A 530 -12.23 2.74 -4.04
C LEU A 530 -10.85 3.28 -3.58
N MET A 531 -10.80 4.07 -2.51
CA MET A 531 -9.54 4.67 -2.04
C MET A 531 -8.51 3.63 -1.57
N PRO A 532 -8.85 2.56 -0.83
CA PRO A 532 -7.88 1.55 -0.45
C PRO A 532 -7.11 0.94 -1.63
N PRO A 533 -7.74 0.35 -2.67
CA PRO A 533 -6.98 -0.16 -3.82
C PRO A 533 -6.14 0.90 -4.52
N ILE A 534 -6.60 2.17 -4.60
CA ILE A 534 -5.82 3.28 -5.15
C ILE A 534 -4.60 3.57 -4.28
N ASN A 535 -4.76 3.63 -2.95
CA ASN A 535 -3.67 3.92 -2.03
C ASN A 535 -2.66 2.76 -1.94
N PHE A 536 -3.13 1.51 -2.07
CA PHE A 536 -2.25 0.35 -2.20
C PHE A 536 -1.41 0.38 -3.50
N ALA A 537 -1.96 0.90 -4.60
CA ALA A 537 -1.16 1.14 -5.80
C ALA A 537 -0.16 2.30 -5.61
N ARG A 538 -0.55 3.38 -4.93
CA ARG A 538 0.32 4.55 -4.65
C ARG A 538 1.54 4.22 -3.80
N ILE A 539 1.38 3.34 -2.81
CA ILE A 539 2.51 2.99 -1.92
C ILE A 539 3.59 2.22 -2.69
N CYS A 540 3.23 1.47 -3.74
CA CYS A 540 4.22 0.76 -4.57
C CYS A 540 5.23 1.72 -5.21
N ASP A 541 4.77 2.87 -5.71
CA ASP A 541 5.66 3.91 -6.24
C ASP A 541 6.62 4.51 -5.17
N VAL A 542 6.36 4.31 -3.89
CA VAL A 542 7.26 4.74 -2.80
C VAL A 542 8.22 3.63 -2.39
N LEU A 543 7.73 2.38 -2.40
CA LEU A 543 8.51 1.21 -1.96
C LEU A 543 9.52 0.77 -3.02
N TYR A 544 9.16 0.82 -4.30
CA TYR A 544 9.87 0.18 -5.42
C TYR A 544 10.40 1.15 -6.49
N ILE A 545 10.57 2.45 -6.17
CA ILE A 545 11.00 3.44 -7.17
C ILE A 545 12.46 3.27 -7.60
N ASP A 546 13.35 2.92 -6.68
CA ASP A 546 14.79 2.79 -6.91
C ASP A 546 15.31 1.38 -6.54
N ASN A 547 14.68 0.73 -5.57
CA ASN A 547 15.02 -0.62 -5.05
C ASN A 547 13.87 -1.13 -4.19
N ASP A 548 13.95 -2.39 -3.70
CA ASP A 548 13.03 -2.88 -2.67
C ASP A 548 13.27 -2.18 -1.32
N GLY A 549 12.58 -1.04 -1.15
CA GLY A 549 12.65 -0.23 0.05
C GLY A 549 11.97 -0.84 1.28
N TYR A 550 11.20 -1.91 1.12
CA TYR A 550 10.59 -2.64 2.24
C TYR A 550 11.58 -3.62 2.87
N THR A 551 12.22 -4.44 2.07
CA THR A 551 13.23 -5.41 2.55
C THR A 551 14.52 -4.69 2.96
N HIS A 552 14.93 -3.68 2.19
CA HIS A 552 16.14 -2.89 2.43
C HIS A 552 15.78 -1.41 2.60
N ALA A 553 15.43 -1.02 3.84
CA ALA A 553 15.07 0.36 4.14
C ALA A 553 16.23 1.33 3.90
N GLY A 554 16.36 1.80 2.66
CA GLY A 554 17.36 2.80 2.26
C GLY A 554 17.05 4.20 2.80
N ALA A 555 17.96 5.14 2.57
CA ALA A 555 17.84 6.53 3.06
C ALA A 555 16.52 7.20 2.66
N HIS A 556 15.98 6.89 1.47
CA HIS A 556 14.71 7.43 0.98
C HIS A 556 13.54 7.01 1.87
N MET A 557 13.40 5.70 2.11
CA MET A 557 12.36 5.14 2.99
C MET A 557 12.48 5.65 4.42
N ILE A 558 13.69 5.64 4.97
CA ILE A 558 13.97 6.16 6.32
C ILE A 558 13.52 7.62 6.46
N ASN A 559 13.80 8.46 5.45
CA ASN A 559 13.40 9.87 5.46
C ASN A 559 11.88 10.03 5.38
N HIS A 560 11.18 9.23 4.58
CA HIS A 560 9.72 9.23 4.54
C HIS A 560 9.10 8.84 5.89
N ILE A 561 9.57 7.77 6.50
CA ILE A 561 9.11 7.34 7.83
C ILE A 561 9.37 8.44 8.88
N LYS A 562 10.59 9.01 8.90
CA LYS A 562 10.93 10.09 9.83
C LYS A 562 10.05 11.32 9.63
N SER A 563 9.75 11.69 8.39
CA SER A 563 8.91 12.86 8.10
C SER A 563 7.48 12.69 8.61
N LEU A 564 6.94 11.47 8.62
CA LEU A 564 5.59 11.20 9.10
C LEU A 564 5.53 10.91 10.61
N LEU A 565 6.58 10.28 11.19
CA LEU A 565 6.52 9.71 12.54
C LEU A 565 7.51 10.32 13.53
N VAL A 566 8.46 11.17 13.09
CA VAL A 566 9.51 11.71 13.99
C VAL A 566 9.53 13.24 13.95
N HIS A 567 9.65 13.84 12.76
CA HIS A 567 9.85 15.28 12.62
C HIS A 567 8.51 16.03 12.59
N PRO A 568 8.23 16.93 13.56
CA PRO A 568 7.01 17.73 13.51
C PRO A 568 7.04 18.73 12.36
N MET A 569 5.88 19.14 11.90
CA MET A 569 5.71 20.21 10.91
C MET A 569 5.86 21.58 11.61
N VAL A 570 6.84 22.37 11.19
CA VAL A 570 7.20 23.67 11.78
C VAL A 570 6.55 24.83 11.02
#